data_373202f0fd93ad8b7d2a0fd514d4e057
#
_entry.id   373202f0fd93ad8b7d2a0fd514d4e057
#
_cell.length_a   1.000
_cell.length_b   1.000
_cell.length_c   1.000
_cell.angle_alpha   90.00
_cell.angle_beta   90.00
_cell.angle_gamma   90.00
#
_symmetry.space_group_name_H-M   'P 1'
#
loop_
_entity.id
_entity.type
_entity.pdbx_description
1 polymer ?
#
loop_
_entity_poly.entity_id
_entity_poly.type
_entity_poly.pdbx_seq_one_letter_code
_entity_poly.pdbx_strand_id
1 'polypeptide(L)'
;MFGLGSLLSFFFVFATCLAHPGSLANRAMVTPPSADPFYKPPSGYENTEPGTILRHRRVTNPIALIDPIKLKLAAAYQILYRSTDNWANATATVTTVLVPENANTSRLLSYQIPEDSSSVDCAPSYILQTGIDDSDILSKTGIQSHTVLFRAALEKGWIVSLPDHEGPKAAFLANRRAGHAVLDGIRAVLGSSGFTTVSPNASVAMWGYSGGSLATGFAAELQTTYAPDLDMIVGAALGGLIGDIEVVTYTVNKGPFVGLNFGGINGIAHEYPDIAALFEEQLVESKKAKFYDANHNCFLANIIKYPFQDLFSYFKDPSILSYPQMQQALKDNNLGQNPPKMPIFVYKGALDEISPVSSTEVVVSQYCAGGTVVNYKNVLTHEHILLQLDGFLEAFTWLEKRMDGEAMETDCSRTDELLPISEPGSLGVVVPTVEGVVSDVVGTVLG
;
A
#
# COMPACT_ATOMS: atom_id res chain seq x y z
N MET A 1 -3.18 2.32 27.67
CA MET A 1 -4.35 3.21 27.81
C MET A 1 -4.19 4.53 27.03
N PHE A 2 -3.22 4.60 26.10
CA PHE A 2 -2.90 5.81 25.31
C PHE A 2 -3.36 5.78 23.83
N GLY A 3 -3.66 4.61 23.26
CA GLY A 3 -3.93 4.48 21.81
C GLY A 3 -5.22 5.13 21.28
N LEU A 4 -6.28 5.24 22.08
CA LEU A 4 -7.55 5.82 21.62
C LEU A 4 -7.53 7.36 21.58
N GLY A 5 -6.74 7.97 22.46
CA GLY A 5 -6.59 9.44 22.53
C GLY A 5 -5.84 10.02 21.34
N SER A 6 -4.80 9.33 20.85
CA SER A 6 -3.99 9.76 19.71
C SER A 6 -4.76 9.63 18.39
N LEU A 7 -5.53 8.55 18.19
CA LEU A 7 -6.42 8.40 17.04
C LEU A 7 -7.48 9.51 16.98
N LEU A 8 -8.15 9.79 18.10
CA LEU A 8 -9.17 10.83 18.17
C LEU A 8 -8.59 12.23 17.97
N SER A 9 -7.39 12.52 18.47
CA SER A 9 -6.75 13.83 18.28
C SER A 9 -6.35 14.08 16.82
N PHE A 10 -5.82 13.08 16.13
CA PHE A 10 -5.46 13.18 14.72
C PHE A 10 -6.69 13.40 13.83
N PHE A 11 -7.78 12.66 14.08
CA PHE A 11 -9.04 12.85 13.36
C PHE A 11 -9.72 14.19 13.67
N PHE A 12 -9.62 14.71 14.91
CA PHE A 12 -10.25 15.99 15.26
C PHE A 12 -9.56 17.19 14.63
N VAL A 13 -8.24 17.19 14.48
CA VAL A 13 -7.51 18.29 13.83
C VAL A 13 -7.81 18.33 12.33
N PHE A 14 -7.99 17.19 11.66
CA PHE A 14 -8.35 17.14 10.25
C PHE A 14 -9.86 17.38 10.00
N ALA A 15 -10.75 16.92 10.85
CA ALA A 15 -12.20 17.06 10.67
C ALA A 15 -12.67 18.53 10.79
N THR A 16 -11.97 19.37 11.55
CA THR A 16 -12.33 20.81 11.68
C THR A 16 -11.96 21.64 10.44
N CYS A 17 -11.05 21.18 9.59
CA CYS A 17 -10.72 21.85 8.32
C CYS A 17 -11.72 21.53 7.18
N LEU A 18 -12.54 20.50 7.32
CA LEU A 18 -13.40 20.00 6.24
C LEU A 18 -14.80 20.65 6.17
N ALA A 19 -15.16 21.55 7.09
CA ALA A 19 -16.48 22.16 7.16
C ALA A 19 -16.59 23.48 6.36
N HIS A 20 -16.28 23.47 5.05
CA HIS A 20 -16.66 24.58 4.17
C HIS A 20 -17.50 24.03 3.00
N PRO A 21 -18.74 24.53 2.78
CA PRO A 21 -19.52 24.19 1.60
C PRO A 21 -18.96 24.96 0.39
N GLY A 22 -17.81 24.52 -0.11
CA GLY A 22 -17.30 24.97 -1.39
C GLY A 22 -18.20 24.45 -2.52
N SER A 23 -18.58 25.32 -3.44
CA SER A 23 -19.49 25.06 -4.55
C SER A 23 -19.27 23.68 -5.21
N LEU A 24 -20.26 22.81 -5.10
CA LEU A 24 -20.41 21.58 -5.89
C LEU A 24 -20.71 21.97 -7.36
N ALA A 25 -19.80 22.63 -8.03
CA ALA A 25 -19.88 22.87 -9.47
C ALA A 25 -19.67 21.53 -10.18
N ASN A 26 -20.70 21.03 -10.87
CA ASN A 26 -20.74 19.96 -11.88
C ASN A 26 -19.42 19.18 -12.11
N ARG A 27 -18.93 18.45 -11.12
CA ARG A 27 -17.87 17.47 -11.33
C ARG A 27 -18.55 16.17 -11.78
N ALA A 28 -18.10 15.59 -12.89
CA ALA A 28 -18.52 14.27 -13.27
C ALA A 28 -18.16 13.30 -12.13
N MET A 29 -19.13 12.57 -11.61
CA MET A 29 -18.86 11.53 -10.62
C MET A 29 -17.92 10.47 -11.23
N VAL A 30 -16.91 10.09 -10.48
CA VAL A 30 -15.98 9.03 -10.89
C VAL A 30 -16.70 7.69 -10.75
N THR A 31 -16.72 6.89 -11.81
CA THR A 31 -17.31 5.56 -11.77
C THR A 31 -16.40 4.62 -10.96
N PRO A 32 -16.92 3.88 -9.95
CA PRO A 32 -16.13 2.97 -9.17
C PRO A 32 -15.63 1.76 -9.98
N PRO A 33 -14.52 1.12 -9.59
CA PRO A 33 -13.94 -0.02 -10.30
C PRO A 33 -14.92 -1.15 -10.60
N SER A 34 -15.83 -1.46 -9.69
CA SER A 34 -16.88 -2.49 -9.87
C SER A 34 -17.80 -2.23 -11.05
N ALA A 35 -18.02 -0.97 -11.42
CA ALA A 35 -18.93 -0.53 -12.47
C ALA A 35 -18.21 0.04 -13.73
N ASP A 36 -16.91 0.36 -13.65
CA ASP A 36 -16.17 0.98 -14.75
C ASP A 36 -15.60 -0.07 -15.71
N PRO A 37 -16.03 -0.07 -17.02
CA PRO A 37 -15.51 -0.99 -18.01
C PRO A 37 -14.01 -0.88 -18.27
N PHE A 38 -13.36 0.20 -17.83
CA PHE A 38 -11.90 0.35 -17.94
C PHE A 38 -11.15 -0.76 -17.21
N TYR A 39 -11.64 -1.21 -16.05
CA TYR A 39 -11.00 -2.24 -15.22
C TYR A 39 -11.19 -3.66 -15.76
N LYS A 40 -12.04 -3.86 -16.77
CA LYS A 40 -12.24 -5.17 -17.41
C LYS A 40 -11.22 -5.36 -18.52
N PRO A 41 -10.35 -6.39 -18.44
CA PRO A 41 -9.38 -6.63 -19.50
C PRO A 41 -10.05 -7.00 -20.85
N PRO A 42 -9.42 -6.71 -21.99
CA PRO A 42 -9.90 -7.15 -23.29
C PRO A 42 -9.76 -8.67 -23.44
N SER A 43 -10.54 -9.28 -24.31
CA SER A 43 -10.40 -10.71 -24.63
C SER A 43 -9.00 -11.03 -25.17
N GLY A 44 -8.45 -12.15 -24.75
CA GLY A 44 -7.12 -12.62 -25.20
C GLY A 44 -5.95 -12.03 -24.41
N TYR A 45 -6.20 -11.22 -23.39
CA TYR A 45 -5.15 -10.66 -22.55
C TYR A 45 -4.32 -11.73 -21.83
N GLU A 46 -4.91 -12.90 -21.64
CA GLU A 46 -4.28 -14.07 -21.02
C GLU A 46 -3.04 -14.56 -21.79
N ASN A 47 -3.00 -14.27 -23.09
CA ASN A 47 -1.91 -14.66 -23.98
C ASN A 47 -0.82 -13.58 -24.10
N THR A 48 -0.93 -12.48 -23.35
CA THR A 48 0.09 -11.43 -23.34
C THR A 48 1.08 -11.63 -22.19
N GLU A 49 2.27 -11.04 -22.33
CA GLU A 49 3.31 -11.12 -21.32
C GLU A 49 2.97 -10.27 -20.07
N PRO A 50 3.46 -10.65 -18.88
CA PRO A 50 3.37 -9.83 -17.68
C PRO A 50 3.87 -8.40 -17.90
N GLY A 51 3.10 -7.41 -17.41
CA GLY A 51 3.40 -5.99 -17.61
C GLY A 51 2.91 -5.40 -18.95
N THR A 52 2.30 -6.21 -19.84
CA THR A 52 1.71 -5.67 -21.08
C THR A 52 0.61 -4.68 -20.78
N ILE A 53 0.71 -3.47 -21.36
CA ILE A 53 -0.32 -2.43 -21.27
C ILE A 53 -1.53 -2.89 -22.10
N LEU A 54 -2.65 -3.11 -21.42
CA LEU A 54 -3.91 -3.53 -22.05
C LEU A 54 -4.78 -2.34 -22.46
N ARG A 55 -4.79 -1.31 -21.61
CA ARG A 55 -5.47 -0.03 -21.83
C ARG A 55 -4.78 1.06 -21.03
N HIS A 56 -4.93 2.29 -21.45
CA HIS A 56 -4.57 3.45 -20.64
C HIS A 56 -5.56 4.58 -20.84
N ARG A 57 -5.64 5.47 -19.86
CA ARG A 57 -6.40 6.72 -19.97
C ARG A 57 -5.75 7.83 -19.16
N ARG A 58 -5.90 9.06 -19.59
CA ARG A 58 -5.59 10.22 -18.75
C ARG A 58 -6.68 10.37 -17.69
N VAL A 59 -6.26 10.56 -16.45
CA VAL A 59 -7.20 10.87 -15.36
C VAL A 59 -7.66 12.32 -15.51
N THR A 60 -8.96 12.52 -15.60
CA THR A 60 -9.55 13.86 -15.80
C THR A 60 -9.88 14.57 -14.49
N ASN A 61 -10.21 13.81 -13.45
CA ASN A 61 -10.44 14.36 -12.13
C ASN A 61 -9.09 14.58 -11.44
N PRO A 62 -8.88 15.70 -10.75
CA PRO A 62 -7.65 15.92 -10.00
C PRO A 62 -7.40 14.81 -8.98
N ILE A 63 -6.14 14.50 -8.76
CA ILE A 63 -5.71 13.63 -7.66
C ILE A 63 -5.74 14.46 -6.38
N ALA A 64 -6.38 13.91 -5.34
CA ALA A 64 -6.47 14.56 -4.04
C ALA A 64 -5.19 14.38 -3.23
N LEU A 65 -4.78 15.42 -2.54
CA LEU A 65 -3.90 15.29 -1.37
C LEU A 65 -4.73 14.80 -0.17
N ILE A 66 -5.76 15.54 0.16
CA ILE A 66 -6.92 15.18 0.97
C ILE A 66 -8.06 16.00 0.39
N ASP A 67 -9.09 15.37 -0.17
CA ASP A 67 -10.17 16.09 -0.86
C ASP A 67 -10.81 17.16 0.08
N PRO A 68 -10.96 18.42 -0.36
CA PRO A 68 -10.83 18.92 -1.75
C PRO A 68 -9.45 19.42 -2.18
N ILE A 69 -8.40 19.25 -1.37
CA ILE A 69 -7.04 19.70 -1.67
C ILE A 69 -6.43 18.79 -2.74
N LYS A 70 -5.82 19.38 -3.78
CA LYS A 70 -5.32 18.66 -4.96
C LYS A 70 -3.80 18.66 -5.00
N LEU A 71 -3.24 17.57 -5.52
CA LEU A 71 -1.82 17.55 -5.92
C LEU A 71 -1.60 18.38 -7.19
N LYS A 72 -0.49 19.10 -7.26
CA LYS A 72 -0.02 19.82 -8.46
C LYS A 72 0.72 18.84 -9.36
N LEU A 73 0.09 18.45 -10.47
CA LEU A 73 0.62 17.49 -11.43
C LEU A 73 0.47 18.02 -12.85
N ALA A 74 1.45 17.75 -13.72
CA ALA A 74 1.34 17.95 -15.16
C ALA A 74 0.32 17.00 -15.78
N ALA A 75 0.27 15.76 -15.28
CA ALA A 75 -0.66 14.74 -15.71
C ALA A 75 -0.78 13.61 -14.68
N ALA A 76 -1.91 12.90 -14.74
CA ALA A 76 -2.06 11.58 -14.13
C ALA A 76 -2.66 10.62 -15.16
N TYR A 77 -2.22 9.36 -15.13
CA TYR A 77 -2.69 8.32 -16.06
C TYR A 77 -3.07 7.08 -15.26
N GLN A 78 -4.07 6.36 -15.75
CA GLN A 78 -4.35 4.99 -15.33
C GLN A 78 -3.93 4.05 -16.45
N ILE A 79 -3.26 2.97 -16.08
CA ILE A 79 -2.79 1.92 -16.97
C ILE A 79 -3.37 0.60 -16.47
N LEU A 80 -4.24 -0.03 -17.25
CA LEU A 80 -4.65 -1.42 -17.05
C LEU A 80 -3.58 -2.30 -17.69
N TYR A 81 -3.00 -3.21 -16.92
CA TYR A 81 -1.93 -4.09 -17.36
C TYR A 81 -2.16 -5.55 -16.98
N ARG A 82 -1.57 -6.46 -17.76
CA ARG A 82 -1.57 -7.90 -17.46
C ARG A 82 -0.65 -8.18 -16.28
N SER A 83 -1.14 -8.97 -15.33
CA SER A 83 -0.37 -9.47 -14.20
C SER A 83 -0.66 -10.94 -13.93
N THR A 84 -0.17 -11.48 -12.81
CA THR A 84 -0.24 -12.89 -12.45
C THR A 84 -0.84 -13.05 -11.05
N ASP A 85 -1.76 -13.99 -10.88
CA ASP A 85 -2.36 -14.31 -9.59
C ASP A 85 -1.47 -15.25 -8.74
N ASN A 86 -1.90 -15.64 -7.54
CA ASN A 86 -1.14 -16.56 -6.68
C ASN A 86 -0.93 -17.95 -7.30
N TRP A 87 -1.76 -18.32 -8.27
CA TRP A 87 -1.80 -19.63 -8.92
C TRP A 87 -1.09 -19.64 -10.27
N ALA A 88 -0.33 -18.59 -10.59
CA ALA A 88 0.33 -18.38 -11.87
C ALA A 88 -0.63 -18.22 -13.07
N ASN A 89 -1.91 -17.92 -12.84
CA ASN A 89 -2.83 -17.58 -13.93
C ASN A 89 -2.73 -16.12 -14.31
N ALA A 90 -3.05 -15.80 -15.55
CA ALA A 90 -3.14 -14.44 -16.03
C ALA A 90 -4.29 -13.68 -15.30
N THR A 91 -4.01 -12.50 -14.84
CA THR A 91 -4.95 -11.54 -14.31
C THR A 91 -4.65 -10.14 -14.85
N ALA A 92 -5.44 -9.14 -14.51
CA ALA A 92 -5.16 -7.75 -14.88
C ALA A 92 -5.50 -6.82 -13.71
N THR A 93 -4.71 -5.79 -13.53
CA THR A 93 -4.95 -4.75 -12.53
C THR A 93 -4.54 -3.39 -13.06
N VAL A 94 -4.77 -2.33 -12.28
CA VAL A 94 -4.52 -0.94 -12.68
C VAL A 94 -3.37 -0.37 -11.87
N THR A 95 -2.57 0.51 -12.47
CA THR A 95 -1.71 1.44 -11.75
C THR A 95 -2.05 2.86 -12.12
N THR A 96 -1.96 3.78 -11.15
CA THR A 96 -2.06 5.22 -11.38
C THR A 96 -0.66 5.81 -11.44
N VAL A 97 -0.33 6.50 -12.52
CA VAL A 97 0.96 7.15 -12.74
C VAL A 97 0.80 8.66 -12.56
N LEU A 98 1.53 9.23 -11.62
CA LEU A 98 1.55 10.66 -11.32
C LEU A 98 2.79 11.30 -11.93
N VAL A 99 2.60 12.25 -12.83
CA VAL A 99 3.67 13.00 -13.50
C VAL A 99 3.72 14.42 -12.93
N PRO A 100 4.73 14.79 -12.15
CA PRO A 100 4.87 16.16 -11.62
C PRO A 100 5.23 17.16 -12.72
N GLU A 101 5.04 18.46 -12.47
CA GLU A 101 5.31 19.53 -13.44
C GLU A 101 6.81 19.61 -13.82
N ASN A 102 7.70 19.27 -12.89
CA ASN A 102 9.16 19.25 -13.05
C ASN A 102 9.71 17.83 -13.27
N ALA A 103 8.98 16.95 -13.96
CA ALA A 103 9.28 15.52 -14.03
C ALA A 103 10.72 15.21 -14.47
N ASN A 104 11.44 14.47 -13.64
CA ASN A 104 12.66 13.75 -14.00
C ASN A 104 12.29 12.38 -14.56
N THR A 105 12.29 12.26 -15.86
CA THR A 105 11.83 11.06 -16.58
C THR A 105 12.67 9.81 -16.32
N SER A 106 13.86 9.96 -15.73
CA SER A 106 14.77 8.84 -15.39
C SER A 106 14.61 8.34 -13.95
N ARG A 107 13.59 8.80 -13.20
CA ARG A 107 13.35 8.41 -11.81
C ARG A 107 11.89 8.01 -11.60
N LEU A 108 11.68 6.78 -11.19
CA LEU A 108 10.37 6.20 -10.91
C LEU A 108 10.32 5.69 -9.46
N LEU A 109 9.33 6.15 -8.70
CA LEU A 109 8.95 5.54 -7.43
C LEU A 109 7.71 4.66 -7.65
N SER A 110 7.80 3.38 -7.35
CA SER A 110 6.63 2.52 -7.18
C SER A 110 6.26 2.53 -5.70
N TYR A 111 5.14 3.19 -5.36
CA TYR A 111 4.67 3.31 -3.99
C TYR A 111 3.41 2.47 -3.78
N GLN A 112 3.44 1.57 -2.81
CA GLN A 112 2.33 0.67 -2.49
C GLN A 112 1.52 1.27 -1.33
N ILE A 113 0.35 1.83 -1.67
CA ILE A 113 -0.61 2.31 -0.67
C ILE A 113 -1.25 1.09 0.02
N PRO A 114 -1.32 1.00 1.36
CA PRO A 114 -2.10 -0.06 2.01
C PRO A 114 -3.57 0.10 1.63
N GLU A 115 -4.06 -0.81 0.81
CA GLU A 115 -5.48 -0.91 0.44
C GLU A 115 -6.27 -1.55 1.58
N ASP A 116 -5.73 -2.63 2.14
CA ASP A 116 -6.17 -3.38 3.32
C ASP A 116 -7.68 -3.67 3.32
N SER A 117 -8.20 -4.02 2.16
CA SER A 117 -9.63 -4.15 1.92
C SER A 117 -9.98 -5.33 1.03
N SER A 118 -11.12 -5.94 1.28
CA SER A 118 -11.74 -6.94 0.42
C SER A 118 -12.79 -6.36 -0.54
N SER A 119 -12.79 -5.03 -0.77
CA SER A 119 -13.68 -4.34 -1.70
C SER A 119 -12.90 -3.73 -2.86
N VAL A 120 -13.24 -4.09 -4.09
CA VAL A 120 -12.59 -3.55 -5.30
C VAL A 120 -12.78 -2.04 -5.46
N ASP A 121 -13.81 -1.47 -4.86
CA ASP A 121 -14.08 -0.04 -4.90
C ASP A 121 -13.21 0.76 -3.92
N CYS A 122 -12.31 0.08 -3.20
CA CYS A 122 -11.30 0.71 -2.35
C CYS A 122 -9.93 0.86 -3.03
N ALA A 123 -9.83 0.50 -4.29
CA ALA A 123 -8.58 0.60 -5.05
C ALA A 123 -8.05 2.04 -5.09
N PRO A 124 -6.73 2.26 -4.87
CA PRO A 124 -6.09 3.56 -4.93
C PRO A 124 -6.36 4.34 -6.20
N SER A 125 -6.43 3.65 -7.35
CA SER A 125 -6.74 4.28 -8.64
C SER A 125 -8.10 4.98 -8.68
N TYR A 126 -9.03 4.59 -7.83
CA TYR A 126 -10.33 5.22 -7.66
C TYR A 126 -10.32 6.25 -6.52
N ILE A 127 -9.92 5.82 -5.31
CA ILE A 127 -10.03 6.62 -4.09
C ILE A 127 -9.18 7.90 -4.13
N LEU A 128 -8.07 7.91 -4.85
CA LEU A 128 -7.19 9.09 -4.95
C LEU A 128 -7.79 10.24 -5.79
N GLN A 129 -8.86 10.01 -6.53
CA GLN A 129 -9.47 11.05 -7.35
C GLN A 129 -10.41 11.94 -6.52
N THR A 130 -10.45 13.23 -6.84
CA THR A 130 -11.51 14.12 -6.32
C THR A 130 -12.84 13.82 -7.00
N GLY A 131 -13.96 14.01 -6.28
CA GLY A 131 -15.31 13.82 -6.85
C GLY A 131 -15.77 12.36 -6.90
N ILE A 132 -15.17 11.47 -6.11
CA ILE A 132 -15.74 10.16 -5.80
C ILE A 132 -16.90 10.31 -4.82
N ASP A 133 -17.70 9.26 -4.66
CA ASP A 133 -18.82 9.24 -3.71
C ASP A 133 -18.34 9.57 -2.28
N ASP A 134 -19.03 10.50 -1.63
CA ASP A 134 -18.73 10.95 -0.27
C ASP A 134 -19.40 10.08 0.82
N SER A 135 -20.07 8.99 0.43
CA SER A 135 -20.74 8.10 1.38
C SER A 135 -19.78 7.44 2.39
N ASP A 136 -18.48 7.34 2.06
CA ASP A 136 -17.44 6.82 2.94
C ASP A 136 -16.22 7.77 3.01
N ILE A 137 -16.43 8.93 3.62
CA ILE A 137 -15.38 9.96 3.78
C ILE A 137 -14.16 9.46 4.58
N LEU A 138 -14.36 8.51 5.49
CA LEU A 138 -13.28 7.99 6.34
C LEU A 138 -12.32 7.12 5.54
N SER A 139 -12.83 6.20 4.74
CA SER A 139 -12.02 5.35 3.86
C SER A 139 -11.25 6.17 2.85
N LYS A 140 -11.91 7.16 2.28
CA LYS A 140 -11.31 8.15 1.37
C LYS A 140 -10.12 8.85 2.03
N THR A 141 -10.31 9.40 3.23
CA THR A 141 -9.28 10.11 3.97
C THR A 141 -8.09 9.19 4.30
N GLY A 142 -8.35 7.95 4.70
CA GLY A 142 -7.31 6.98 5.04
C GLY A 142 -6.33 6.73 3.88
N ILE A 143 -6.85 6.42 2.69
CA ILE A 143 -6.03 6.17 1.49
C ILE A 143 -5.37 7.47 0.99
N GLN A 144 -6.10 8.56 0.95
CA GLN A 144 -5.58 9.86 0.48
C GLN A 144 -4.47 10.41 1.39
N SER A 145 -4.47 10.10 2.69
CA SER A 145 -3.41 10.55 3.61
C SER A 145 -2.00 10.06 3.20
N HIS A 146 -1.91 8.93 2.49
CA HIS A 146 -0.64 8.42 1.97
C HIS A 146 -0.01 9.32 0.90
N THR A 147 -0.77 10.22 0.28
CA THR A 147 -0.21 11.18 -0.68
C THR A 147 0.82 12.12 -0.03
N VAL A 148 0.72 12.36 1.27
CA VAL A 148 1.71 13.15 2.02
C VAL A 148 3.06 12.45 2.04
N LEU A 149 3.10 11.12 2.15
CA LEU A 149 4.33 10.34 2.29
C LEU A 149 5.19 10.39 1.00
N PHE A 150 4.57 10.19 -0.16
CA PHE A 150 5.29 10.21 -1.43
C PHE A 150 5.36 11.59 -2.09
N ARG A 151 4.77 12.62 -1.46
CA ARG A 151 4.83 13.99 -1.99
C ARG A 151 6.26 14.49 -2.18
N ALA A 152 7.17 14.18 -1.26
CA ALA A 152 8.58 14.55 -1.38
C ALA A 152 9.20 14.03 -2.68
N ALA A 153 8.82 12.84 -3.15
CA ALA A 153 9.26 12.31 -4.43
C ALA A 153 8.74 13.16 -5.60
N LEU A 154 7.45 13.53 -5.58
CA LEU A 154 6.87 14.41 -6.61
C LEU A 154 7.53 15.80 -6.63
N GLU A 155 7.85 16.38 -5.48
CA GLU A 155 8.53 17.67 -5.36
C GLU A 155 9.96 17.61 -5.91
N LYS A 156 10.65 16.47 -5.77
CA LYS A 156 11.96 16.20 -6.39
C LYS A 156 11.85 15.84 -7.89
N GLY A 157 10.65 15.85 -8.44
CA GLY A 157 10.41 15.55 -9.85
C GLY A 157 10.32 14.06 -10.17
N TRP A 158 10.29 13.16 -9.19
CA TRP A 158 10.15 11.74 -9.48
C TRP A 158 8.73 11.43 -9.97
N ILE A 159 8.62 10.60 -10.98
CA ILE A 159 7.34 10.05 -11.39
C ILE A 159 6.95 8.97 -10.39
N VAL A 160 5.67 8.95 -9.98
CA VAL A 160 5.18 8.01 -8.97
C VAL A 160 4.15 7.07 -9.59
N SER A 161 4.31 5.78 -9.37
CA SER A 161 3.37 4.72 -9.75
C SER A 161 2.70 4.14 -8.51
N LEU A 162 1.39 4.02 -8.54
CA LEU A 162 0.53 3.57 -7.45
C LEU A 162 -0.31 2.39 -7.94
N PRO A 163 0.20 1.13 -7.86
CA PRO A 163 -0.55 -0.03 -8.31
C PRO A 163 -1.70 -0.38 -7.34
N ASP A 164 -2.85 -0.79 -7.90
CA ASP A 164 -3.92 -1.49 -7.18
C ASP A 164 -3.46 -2.94 -6.97
N HIS A 165 -2.62 -3.16 -5.98
CA HIS A 165 -1.88 -4.42 -5.84
C HIS A 165 -2.73 -5.57 -5.30
N GLU A 166 -3.85 -5.31 -4.64
CA GLU A 166 -4.81 -6.33 -4.24
C GLU A 166 -5.63 -6.86 -5.43
N GLY A 167 -5.54 -6.16 -6.56
CA GLY A 167 -6.03 -6.59 -7.87
C GLY A 167 -7.55 -6.62 -8.03
N PRO A 168 -8.04 -7.21 -9.14
CA PRO A 168 -9.45 -7.12 -9.53
C PRO A 168 -10.43 -7.87 -8.63
N LYS A 169 -9.93 -8.61 -7.64
CA LYS A 169 -10.74 -9.31 -6.64
C LYS A 169 -10.64 -8.68 -5.25
N ALA A 170 -9.84 -7.61 -5.08
CA ALA A 170 -9.49 -7.07 -3.77
C ALA A 170 -9.05 -8.20 -2.82
N ALA A 171 -8.00 -8.92 -3.22
CA ALA A 171 -7.51 -10.09 -2.52
C ALA A 171 -6.47 -9.69 -1.46
N PHE A 172 -6.90 -8.91 -0.48
CA PHE A 172 -6.06 -8.51 0.64
C PHE A 172 -5.44 -9.73 1.31
N LEU A 173 -4.17 -9.67 1.66
CA LEU A 173 -3.32 -10.75 2.16
C LEU A 173 -2.95 -11.86 1.14
N ALA A 174 -3.38 -11.80 -0.12
CA ALA A 174 -2.83 -12.63 -1.18
C ALA A 174 -1.54 -12.00 -1.72
N ASN A 175 -0.50 -12.01 -0.88
CA ASN A 175 0.66 -11.15 -1.05
C ASN A 175 1.56 -11.53 -2.24
N ARG A 176 1.57 -12.81 -2.64
CA ARG A 176 2.31 -13.23 -3.84
C ARG A 176 1.77 -12.54 -5.09
N ARG A 177 0.43 -12.46 -5.26
CA ARG A 177 -0.17 -11.71 -6.37
C ARG A 177 0.11 -10.22 -6.24
N ALA A 178 0.12 -9.67 -5.01
CA ALA A 178 0.43 -8.27 -4.79
C ALA A 178 1.86 -7.94 -5.26
N GLY A 179 2.83 -8.80 -4.95
CA GLY A 179 4.21 -8.69 -5.47
C GLY A 179 4.29 -8.76 -7.00
N HIS A 180 3.54 -9.68 -7.63
CA HIS A 180 3.44 -9.74 -9.10
C HIS A 180 2.84 -8.44 -9.67
N ALA A 181 1.75 -7.95 -9.07
CA ALA A 181 1.10 -6.71 -9.53
C ALA A 181 2.05 -5.50 -9.44
N VAL A 182 2.87 -5.39 -8.39
CA VAL A 182 3.88 -4.33 -8.25
C VAL A 182 4.92 -4.43 -9.38
N LEU A 183 5.51 -5.61 -9.60
CA LEU A 183 6.56 -5.80 -10.61
C LEU A 183 6.03 -5.60 -12.03
N ASP A 184 4.86 -6.14 -12.34
CA ASP A 184 4.23 -5.96 -13.65
C ASP A 184 3.76 -4.52 -13.88
N GLY A 185 3.34 -3.83 -12.80
CA GLY A 185 3.06 -2.40 -12.82
C GLY A 185 4.29 -1.58 -13.20
N ILE A 186 5.47 -1.92 -12.65
CA ILE A 186 6.75 -1.29 -13.02
C ILE A 186 7.04 -1.52 -14.50
N ARG A 187 6.92 -2.76 -15.01
CA ARG A 187 7.08 -3.06 -16.44
C ARG A 187 6.15 -2.22 -17.33
N ALA A 188 4.87 -2.15 -16.94
CA ALA A 188 3.88 -1.36 -17.67
C ALA A 188 4.22 0.13 -17.68
N VAL A 189 4.67 0.69 -16.56
CA VAL A 189 5.06 2.10 -16.48
C VAL A 189 6.31 2.37 -17.29
N LEU A 190 7.34 1.54 -17.23
CA LEU A 190 8.54 1.67 -18.06
C LEU A 190 8.22 1.55 -19.56
N GLY A 191 7.21 0.75 -19.92
CA GLY A 191 6.71 0.62 -21.29
C GLY A 191 5.81 1.77 -21.75
N SER A 192 5.47 2.74 -20.88
CA SER A 192 4.48 3.80 -21.16
C SER A 192 5.07 5.13 -21.62
N SER A 193 6.34 5.19 -22.01
CA SER A 193 7.08 6.41 -22.39
C SER A 193 6.36 7.30 -23.39
N GLY A 194 5.58 6.72 -24.30
CA GLY A 194 4.83 7.45 -25.33
C GLY A 194 3.74 8.39 -24.79
N PHE A 195 3.32 8.24 -23.52
CA PHE A 195 2.29 9.10 -22.92
C PHE A 195 2.60 9.57 -21.49
N THR A 196 3.35 8.80 -20.69
CA THR A 196 3.77 9.22 -19.34
C THR A 196 5.10 9.95 -19.31
N THR A 197 5.87 9.90 -20.38
CA THR A 197 7.25 10.42 -20.51
C THR A 197 8.31 9.68 -19.67
N VAL A 198 7.95 8.65 -18.90
CA VAL A 198 8.92 7.84 -18.16
C VAL A 198 9.93 7.23 -19.11
N SER A 199 11.21 7.31 -18.80
CA SER A 199 12.25 6.63 -19.56
C SER A 199 12.12 5.10 -19.38
N PRO A 200 12.23 4.30 -20.45
CA PRO A 200 12.29 2.84 -20.32
C PRO A 200 13.46 2.33 -19.47
N ASN A 201 14.49 3.16 -19.29
CA ASN A 201 15.68 2.87 -18.48
C ASN A 201 15.70 3.70 -17.18
N ALA A 202 14.55 4.12 -16.68
CA ALA A 202 14.50 4.87 -15.42
C ALA A 202 14.97 4.00 -14.26
N SER A 203 15.74 4.57 -13.35
CA SER A 203 16.01 3.96 -12.06
C SER A 203 14.71 3.89 -11.26
N VAL A 204 14.46 2.77 -10.60
CA VAL A 204 13.23 2.48 -9.86
C VAL A 204 13.53 2.28 -8.39
N ALA A 205 12.78 2.94 -7.52
CA ALA A 205 12.70 2.61 -6.11
C ALA A 205 11.32 2.05 -5.78
N MET A 206 11.23 1.17 -4.79
CA MET A 206 9.96 0.67 -4.27
C MET A 206 9.77 1.12 -2.82
N TRP A 207 8.54 1.40 -2.42
CA TRP A 207 8.25 1.80 -1.06
C TRP A 207 6.80 1.48 -0.67
N GLY A 208 6.62 0.92 0.53
CA GLY A 208 5.31 0.68 1.11
C GLY A 208 5.31 0.78 2.63
N TYR A 209 4.17 1.07 3.20
CA TYR A 209 3.92 1.08 4.64
C TYR A 209 2.82 0.08 4.99
N SER A 210 2.92 -0.62 6.14
CA SER A 210 1.89 -1.55 6.62
C SER A 210 1.53 -2.62 5.57
N GLY A 211 0.27 -2.78 5.17
CA GLY A 211 -0.12 -3.67 4.06
C GLY A 211 0.62 -3.38 2.76
N GLY A 212 0.94 -2.11 2.47
CA GLY A 212 1.81 -1.75 1.35
C GLY A 212 3.24 -2.28 1.50
N SER A 213 3.75 -2.45 2.74
CA SER A 213 5.06 -3.08 2.98
C SER A 213 5.07 -4.58 2.64
N LEU A 214 3.94 -5.27 2.80
CA LEU A 214 3.78 -6.64 2.32
C LEU A 214 3.91 -6.73 0.81
N ALA A 215 3.18 -5.90 0.07
CA ALA A 215 3.25 -5.87 -1.38
C ALA A 215 4.65 -5.53 -1.90
N THR A 216 5.31 -4.52 -1.28
CA THR A 216 6.69 -4.13 -1.59
C THR A 216 7.69 -5.25 -1.27
N GLY A 217 7.56 -5.88 -0.11
CA GLY A 217 8.43 -6.99 0.32
C GLY A 217 8.29 -8.20 -0.61
N PHE A 218 7.07 -8.58 -0.96
CA PHE A 218 6.84 -9.66 -1.93
C PHE A 218 7.38 -9.34 -3.33
N ALA A 219 7.23 -8.09 -3.79
CA ALA A 219 7.87 -7.65 -5.02
C ALA A 219 9.39 -7.79 -4.97
N ALA A 220 10.00 -7.40 -3.85
CA ALA A 220 11.45 -7.54 -3.66
C ALA A 220 11.90 -9.01 -3.62
N GLU A 221 11.17 -9.88 -2.92
CA GLU A 221 11.45 -11.33 -2.88
C GLU A 221 11.29 -12.03 -4.23
N LEU A 222 10.29 -11.62 -5.01
CA LEU A 222 9.96 -12.23 -6.30
C LEU A 222 10.80 -11.68 -7.46
N GLN A 223 11.44 -10.52 -7.31
CA GLN A 223 12.11 -9.82 -8.40
C GLN A 223 13.09 -10.72 -9.16
N THR A 224 13.95 -11.45 -8.48
CA THR A 224 14.99 -12.26 -9.13
C THR A 224 14.46 -13.48 -9.89
N THR A 225 13.31 -14.00 -9.51
CA THR A 225 12.73 -15.23 -10.10
C THR A 225 11.61 -14.93 -11.07
N TYR A 226 10.79 -13.94 -10.78
CA TYR A 226 9.64 -13.56 -11.60
C TYR A 226 9.92 -12.40 -12.57
N ALA A 227 10.76 -11.45 -12.16
CA ALA A 227 11.06 -10.24 -12.92
C ALA A 227 12.57 -9.94 -12.99
N PRO A 228 13.42 -10.90 -13.45
CA PRO A 228 14.87 -10.69 -13.53
C PRO A 228 15.27 -9.57 -14.51
N ASP A 229 14.38 -9.17 -15.39
CA ASP A 229 14.50 -8.04 -16.31
C ASP A 229 14.43 -6.67 -15.63
N LEU A 230 13.91 -6.58 -14.39
CA LEU A 230 13.83 -5.36 -13.62
C LEU A 230 15.07 -5.15 -12.73
N ASP A 231 16.26 -5.19 -13.33
CA ASP A 231 17.55 -5.00 -12.66
C ASP A 231 17.83 -3.52 -12.30
N MET A 232 17.04 -2.58 -12.82
CA MET A 232 17.10 -1.16 -12.52
C MET A 232 16.44 -0.79 -11.17
N ILE A 233 15.89 -1.74 -10.40
CA ILE A 233 15.36 -1.47 -9.07
C ILE A 233 16.52 -1.30 -8.08
N VAL A 234 16.71 -0.06 -7.61
CA VAL A 234 17.87 0.33 -6.81
C VAL A 234 17.73 0.05 -5.31
N GLY A 235 16.52 -0.23 -4.84
CA GLY A 235 16.24 -0.57 -3.45
C GLY A 235 14.77 -0.47 -3.09
N ALA A 236 14.41 -0.98 -1.91
CA ALA A 236 13.05 -0.93 -1.39
C ALA A 236 13.00 -0.50 0.08
N ALA A 237 12.00 0.33 0.45
CA ALA A 237 11.74 0.73 1.81
C ALA A 237 10.45 0.08 2.34
N LEU A 238 10.53 -0.58 3.50
CA LEU A 238 9.46 -1.34 4.14
C LEU A 238 9.16 -0.73 5.51
N GLY A 239 8.11 0.06 5.59
CA GLY A 239 7.71 0.71 6.84
C GLY A 239 6.60 -0.03 7.56
N GLY A 240 6.62 -0.04 8.90
CA GLY A 240 5.61 -0.76 9.67
C GLY A 240 5.49 -2.22 9.26
N LEU A 241 6.62 -2.86 8.92
CA LEU A 241 6.67 -4.17 8.27
C LEU A 241 5.82 -5.21 8.98
N ILE A 242 5.00 -5.90 8.20
CA ILE A 242 4.20 -7.04 8.66
C ILE A 242 5.01 -8.32 8.42
N GLY A 243 5.52 -8.92 9.49
CA GLY A 243 6.39 -10.10 9.38
C GLY A 243 5.61 -11.43 9.37
N ASP A 244 4.45 -11.48 10.05
CA ASP A 244 3.66 -12.69 10.19
C ASP A 244 2.16 -12.37 10.30
N ILE A 245 1.38 -12.82 9.32
CA ILE A 245 -0.06 -12.53 9.22
C ILE A 245 -0.85 -13.19 10.36
N GLU A 246 -0.48 -14.42 10.75
CA GLU A 246 -1.15 -15.13 11.84
C GLU A 246 -0.95 -14.41 13.18
N VAL A 247 0.29 -13.98 13.46
CA VAL A 247 0.62 -13.20 14.66
C VAL A 247 -0.17 -11.89 14.68
N VAL A 248 -0.26 -11.17 13.56
CA VAL A 248 -1.08 -9.96 13.45
C VAL A 248 -2.55 -10.27 13.74
N THR A 249 -3.10 -11.36 13.16
CA THR A 249 -4.49 -11.74 13.35
C THR A 249 -4.82 -11.95 14.82
N TYR A 250 -3.95 -12.61 15.58
CA TYR A 250 -4.14 -12.78 17.03
C TYR A 250 -3.92 -11.45 17.79
N THR A 251 -2.93 -10.66 17.40
CA THR A 251 -2.59 -9.40 18.10
C THR A 251 -3.73 -8.40 18.07
N VAL A 252 -4.35 -8.19 16.91
CA VAL A 252 -5.43 -7.20 16.77
C VAL A 252 -6.82 -7.74 17.16
N ASN A 253 -6.97 -9.07 17.35
CA ASN A 253 -8.26 -9.67 17.71
C ASN A 253 -8.76 -9.11 19.05
N LYS A 254 -10.06 -8.80 19.13
CA LYS A 254 -10.70 -8.14 20.29
C LYS A 254 -10.18 -6.74 20.60
N GLY A 255 -9.26 -6.22 19.79
CA GLY A 255 -8.72 -4.87 19.90
C GLY A 255 -9.47 -3.85 19.02
N PRO A 256 -9.03 -2.59 19.06
CA PRO A 256 -9.64 -1.54 18.23
C PRO A 256 -9.42 -1.77 16.73
N PHE A 257 -8.37 -2.48 16.33
CA PHE A 257 -7.99 -2.72 14.93
C PHE A 257 -8.47 -4.04 14.34
N VAL A 258 -9.31 -4.78 15.05
CA VAL A 258 -9.79 -6.10 14.58
C VAL A 258 -10.53 -6.05 13.23
N GLY A 259 -11.01 -4.88 12.81
CA GLY A 259 -11.58 -4.67 11.48
C GLY A 259 -10.64 -5.04 10.34
N LEU A 260 -9.31 -4.93 10.52
CA LEU A 260 -8.29 -5.42 9.58
C LEU A 260 -8.41 -6.93 9.34
N ASN A 261 -8.66 -7.70 10.41
CA ASN A 261 -8.85 -9.14 10.29
C ASN A 261 -10.05 -9.48 9.41
N PHE A 262 -11.17 -8.75 9.53
CA PHE A 262 -12.35 -9.01 8.72
C PHE A 262 -12.07 -8.73 7.23
N GLY A 263 -11.36 -7.64 6.91
CA GLY A 263 -10.91 -7.37 5.55
C GLY A 263 -9.93 -8.42 5.04
N GLY A 264 -8.90 -8.76 5.82
CA GLY A 264 -7.85 -9.70 5.43
C GLY A 264 -8.33 -11.12 5.21
N ILE A 265 -9.13 -11.66 6.14
CA ILE A 265 -9.68 -13.02 6.05
C ILE A 265 -10.63 -13.14 4.85
N ASN A 266 -11.47 -12.13 4.58
CA ASN A 266 -12.29 -12.11 3.36
C ASN A 266 -11.43 -11.98 2.11
N GLY A 267 -10.42 -11.10 2.13
CA GLY A 267 -9.54 -10.87 0.99
C GLY A 267 -8.76 -12.12 0.59
N ILE A 268 -8.21 -12.87 1.56
CA ILE A 268 -7.52 -14.13 1.24
C ILE A 268 -8.48 -15.17 0.64
N ALA A 269 -9.73 -15.21 1.09
CA ALA A 269 -10.75 -16.11 0.53
C ALA A 269 -11.14 -15.75 -0.91
N HIS A 270 -10.93 -14.50 -1.36
CA HIS A 270 -11.14 -14.12 -2.75
C HIS A 270 -10.10 -14.75 -3.70
N GLU A 271 -8.94 -15.12 -3.18
CA GLU A 271 -7.88 -15.74 -3.97
C GLU A 271 -7.80 -17.26 -3.78
N TYR A 272 -8.25 -17.78 -2.62
CA TYR A 272 -8.17 -19.19 -2.23
C TYR A 272 -9.57 -19.82 -2.16
N PRO A 273 -10.04 -20.49 -3.23
CA PRO A 273 -11.40 -21.07 -3.28
C PRO A 273 -11.69 -22.10 -2.21
N ASP A 274 -10.69 -22.85 -1.76
CA ASP A 274 -10.81 -23.83 -0.68
C ASP A 274 -11.00 -23.16 0.69
N ILE A 275 -10.43 -21.99 0.91
CA ILE A 275 -10.68 -21.14 2.08
C ILE A 275 -12.11 -20.56 2.02
N ALA A 276 -12.53 -20.08 0.85
CA ALA A 276 -13.90 -19.61 0.68
C ALA A 276 -14.92 -20.72 1.00
N ALA A 277 -14.68 -21.94 0.51
CA ALA A 277 -15.53 -23.12 0.82
C ALA A 277 -15.52 -23.47 2.32
N LEU A 278 -14.33 -23.41 2.96
CA LEU A 278 -14.20 -23.61 4.41
C LEU A 278 -15.03 -22.59 5.20
N PHE A 279 -15.01 -21.31 4.79
CA PHE A 279 -15.80 -20.27 5.48
C PHE A 279 -17.30 -20.49 5.30
N GLU A 280 -17.75 -20.91 4.11
CA GLU A 280 -19.16 -21.27 3.91
C GLU A 280 -19.63 -22.40 4.83
N GLU A 281 -18.76 -23.37 5.10
CA GLU A 281 -19.03 -24.47 6.03
C GLU A 281 -18.96 -24.03 7.50
N GLN A 282 -17.92 -23.27 7.88
CA GLN A 282 -17.58 -23.02 9.28
C GLN A 282 -18.21 -21.74 9.87
N LEU A 283 -18.68 -20.80 9.06
CA LEU A 283 -19.35 -19.61 9.59
C LEU A 283 -20.62 -19.94 10.35
N VAL A 284 -20.80 -19.30 11.51
CA VAL A 284 -22.06 -19.31 12.26
C VAL A 284 -23.10 -18.56 11.46
N GLU A 285 -24.21 -19.22 11.12
CA GLU A 285 -25.23 -18.69 10.19
C GLU A 285 -25.73 -17.27 10.56
N SER A 286 -26.01 -17.04 11.85
CA SER A 286 -26.47 -15.74 12.34
C SER A 286 -25.44 -14.62 12.25
N LYS A 287 -24.16 -14.93 12.02
CA LYS A 287 -23.05 -13.96 11.89
C LYS A 287 -22.56 -13.79 10.45
N LYS A 288 -23.01 -14.65 9.54
CA LYS A 288 -22.52 -14.74 8.16
C LYS A 288 -22.68 -13.42 7.40
N ALA A 289 -23.87 -12.83 7.45
CA ALA A 289 -24.15 -11.55 6.80
C ALA A 289 -23.22 -10.43 7.31
N LYS A 290 -22.97 -10.37 8.62
CA LYS A 290 -22.06 -9.38 9.21
C LYS A 290 -20.61 -9.66 8.86
N PHE A 291 -20.19 -10.92 8.74
CA PHE A 291 -18.85 -11.28 8.34
C PHE A 291 -18.55 -10.80 6.90
N TYR A 292 -19.44 -11.09 5.96
CA TYR A 292 -19.27 -10.70 4.54
C TYR A 292 -19.55 -9.22 4.26
N ASP A 293 -20.15 -8.50 5.18
CA ASP A 293 -20.34 -7.06 5.06
C ASP A 293 -18.99 -6.31 4.99
N ALA A 294 -17.90 -6.91 5.48
CA ALA A 294 -16.55 -6.38 5.32
C ALA A 294 -16.11 -6.24 3.85
N ASN A 295 -16.68 -7.02 2.93
CA ASN A 295 -16.43 -6.95 1.49
C ASN A 295 -16.98 -5.68 0.81
N HIS A 296 -17.72 -4.87 1.54
CA HIS A 296 -18.31 -3.62 1.04
C HIS A 296 -17.70 -2.37 1.69
N ASN A 297 -16.68 -2.54 2.52
CA ASN A 297 -16.06 -1.45 3.27
C ASN A 297 -14.57 -1.38 2.98
N CYS A 298 -14.03 -0.17 2.90
CA CYS A 298 -12.58 0.02 2.92
C CYS A 298 -12.02 -0.14 4.35
N PHE A 299 -10.69 -0.21 4.48
CA PHE A 299 -10.04 -0.64 5.72
C PHE A 299 -10.48 0.18 6.95
N LEU A 300 -10.54 1.51 6.83
CA LEU A 300 -10.87 2.37 7.97
C LEU A 300 -12.34 2.23 8.40
N ALA A 301 -13.26 2.02 7.43
CA ALA A 301 -14.65 1.71 7.72
C ALA A 301 -14.79 0.37 8.44
N ASN A 302 -13.99 -0.65 8.05
CA ASN A 302 -13.96 -1.93 8.76
C ASN A 302 -13.44 -1.76 10.20
N ILE A 303 -12.37 -0.97 10.43
CA ILE A 303 -11.87 -0.68 11.78
C ILE A 303 -12.97 -0.07 12.65
N ILE A 304 -13.72 0.90 12.13
CA ILE A 304 -14.79 1.59 12.87
C ILE A 304 -16.01 0.68 13.09
N LYS A 305 -16.29 -0.22 12.16
CA LYS A 305 -17.49 -1.08 12.18
C LYS A 305 -17.35 -2.30 13.08
N TYR A 306 -16.13 -2.81 13.27
CA TYR A 306 -15.85 -4.04 14.00
C TYR A 306 -15.03 -3.90 15.29
N PRO A 307 -14.91 -2.73 15.96
CA PRO A 307 -13.99 -2.59 17.09
C PRO A 307 -14.34 -3.60 18.20
N PHE A 308 -13.29 -4.15 18.81
CA PHE A 308 -13.37 -5.07 19.96
C PHE A 308 -14.13 -6.37 19.72
N GLN A 309 -14.45 -6.72 18.49
CA GLN A 309 -15.08 -7.98 18.19
C GLN A 309 -14.09 -9.15 18.26
N ASP A 310 -14.59 -10.33 18.58
CA ASP A 310 -13.84 -11.56 18.49
C ASP A 310 -14.09 -12.20 17.13
N LEU A 311 -13.12 -12.10 16.21
CA LEU A 311 -13.18 -12.72 14.89
C LEU A 311 -13.49 -14.22 14.99
N PHE A 312 -12.81 -14.92 15.88
CA PHE A 312 -12.93 -16.38 16.00
C PHE A 312 -14.32 -16.82 16.43
N SER A 313 -15.06 -15.97 17.13
CA SER A 313 -16.46 -16.24 17.49
C SER A 313 -17.42 -16.28 16.30
N TYR A 314 -16.99 -15.88 15.11
CA TYR A 314 -17.79 -15.96 13.89
C TYR A 314 -17.80 -17.36 13.28
N PHE A 315 -16.88 -18.22 13.68
CA PHE A 315 -16.76 -19.58 13.21
C PHE A 315 -17.30 -20.60 14.23
N LYS A 316 -17.84 -21.72 13.74
CA LYS A 316 -18.28 -22.85 14.56
C LYS A 316 -17.10 -23.44 15.30
N ASP A 317 -15.93 -23.52 14.62
CA ASP A 317 -14.67 -23.90 15.22
C ASP A 317 -13.78 -22.62 15.34
N PRO A 318 -13.52 -22.13 16.57
CA PRO A 318 -12.66 -20.98 16.79
C PRO A 318 -11.20 -21.18 16.37
N SER A 319 -10.76 -22.42 16.16
CA SER A 319 -9.41 -22.75 15.70
C SER A 319 -9.27 -22.68 14.18
N ILE A 320 -10.11 -21.90 13.49
CA ILE A 320 -10.19 -21.79 12.02
C ILE A 320 -8.83 -21.57 11.34
N LEU A 321 -7.91 -20.80 11.95
CA LEU A 321 -6.58 -20.57 11.41
C LEU A 321 -5.71 -21.84 11.41
N SER A 322 -6.00 -22.83 12.27
CA SER A 322 -5.25 -24.09 12.36
C SER A 322 -5.63 -25.11 11.27
N TYR A 323 -6.63 -24.82 10.45
CA TYR A 323 -6.97 -25.70 9.34
C TYR A 323 -5.85 -25.73 8.30
N PRO A 324 -5.55 -26.92 7.72
CA PRO A 324 -4.38 -27.06 6.82
C PRO A 324 -4.34 -26.06 5.66
N GLN A 325 -5.49 -25.78 5.02
CA GLN A 325 -5.57 -24.80 3.92
C GLN A 325 -5.32 -23.37 4.40
N MET A 326 -5.74 -23.00 5.61
CA MET A 326 -5.43 -21.70 6.21
C MET A 326 -3.94 -21.60 6.52
N GLN A 327 -3.36 -22.59 7.17
CA GLN A 327 -1.92 -22.62 7.49
C GLN A 327 -1.06 -22.56 6.22
N GLN A 328 -1.46 -23.26 5.15
CA GLN A 328 -0.75 -23.20 3.88
C GLN A 328 -0.84 -21.78 3.26
N ALA A 329 -2.03 -21.19 3.23
CA ALA A 329 -2.21 -19.85 2.68
C ALA A 329 -1.46 -18.78 3.50
N LEU A 330 -1.48 -18.85 4.84
CA LEU A 330 -0.71 -17.96 5.70
C LEU A 330 0.79 -18.09 5.43
N LYS A 331 1.30 -19.32 5.35
CA LYS A 331 2.70 -19.58 5.02
C LYS A 331 3.09 -19.02 3.65
N ASP A 332 2.29 -19.26 2.62
CA ASP A 332 2.57 -18.82 1.23
C ASP A 332 2.57 -17.30 1.09
N ASN A 333 1.95 -16.58 2.02
CA ASN A 333 1.79 -15.14 2.01
C ASN A 333 2.54 -14.41 3.13
N ASN A 334 3.41 -15.10 3.90
CA ASN A 334 4.35 -14.49 4.85
C ASN A 334 5.69 -14.18 4.17
N LEU A 335 6.31 -13.05 4.54
CA LEU A 335 7.65 -12.63 4.09
C LEU A 335 8.76 -13.49 4.71
N GLY A 336 9.98 -13.31 4.21
CA GLY A 336 11.19 -13.95 4.74
C GLY A 336 11.61 -15.23 3.99
N GLN A 337 10.87 -15.63 2.94
CA GLN A 337 11.08 -16.89 2.25
C GLN A 337 12.17 -16.82 1.17
N ASN A 338 12.31 -15.67 0.50
CA ASN A 338 13.22 -15.48 -0.62
C ASN A 338 14.00 -14.16 -0.43
N PRO A 339 15.18 -14.18 0.17
CA PRO A 339 15.95 -12.98 0.45
C PRO A 339 16.17 -12.13 -0.81
N PRO A 340 15.75 -10.84 -0.80
CA PRO A 340 15.93 -9.94 -1.94
C PRO A 340 17.40 -9.74 -2.33
N LYS A 341 17.67 -9.47 -3.61
CA LYS A 341 19.01 -9.08 -4.06
C LYS A 341 19.31 -7.59 -3.92
N MET A 342 18.24 -6.78 -4.04
CA MET A 342 18.35 -5.34 -3.82
C MET A 342 18.47 -5.00 -2.34
N PRO A 343 19.10 -3.87 -1.97
CA PRO A 343 19.16 -3.39 -0.60
C PRO A 343 17.76 -3.03 -0.08
N ILE A 344 17.54 -3.27 1.20
CA ILE A 344 16.27 -3.06 1.89
C ILE A 344 16.45 -2.10 3.06
N PHE A 345 15.58 -1.09 3.15
CA PHE A 345 15.43 -0.25 4.33
C PHE A 345 14.17 -0.68 5.10
N VAL A 346 14.32 -1.04 6.36
CA VAL A 346 13.20 -1.39 7.25
C VAL A 346 13.11 -0.36 8.36
N TYR A 347 11.93 0.21 8.58
CA TYR A 347 11.66 1.07 9.73
C TYR A 347 10.41 0.61 10.47
N LYS A 348 10.53 0.51 11.81
CA LYS A 348 9.54 -0.13 12.67
C LYS A 348 9.41 0.59 14.00
N GLY A 349 8.19 0.79 14.48
CA GLY A 349 7.94 1.28 15.83
C GLY A 349 8.07 0.15 16.85
N ALA A 350 8.83 0.38 17.91
CA ALA A 350 9.01 -0.62 18.97
C ALA A 350 7.71 -0.90 19.77
N LEU A 351 6.75 0.04 19.71
CA LEU A 351 5.45 -0.05 20.36
C LEU A 351 4.33 -0.42 19.39
N ASP A 352 4.66 -0.97 18.23
CA ASP A 352 3.73 -1.31 17.16
C ASP A 352 2.59 -2.20 17.68
N GLU A 353 1.39 -1.65 17.68
CA GLU A 353 0.18 -2.25 18.24
C GLU A 353 -0.57 -3.17 17.26
N ILE A 354 -0.11 -3.22 16.01
CA ILE A 354 -0.69 -4.05 14.94
C ILE A 354 0.20 -5.26 14.66
N SER A 355 1.49 -5.03 14.39
CA SER A 355 2.45 -6.09 14.05
C SER A 355 3.63 -6.05 15.02
N PRO A 356 3.76 -7.04 15.92
CA PRO A 356 4.85 -7.07 16.89
C PRO A 356 6.24 -7.02 16.24
N VAL A 357 7.15 -6.25 16.84
CA VAL A 357 8.55 -6.10 16.39
C VAL A 357 9.25 -7.44 16.19
N SER A 358 8.97 -8.42 17.05
CA SER A 358 9.59 -9.75 16.98
C SER A 358 9.36 -10.46 15.64
N SER A 359 8.20 -10.29 15.00
CA SER A 359 7.94 -10.87 13.69
C SER A 359 8.73 -10.15 12.57
N THR A 360 8.91 -8.85 12.68
CA THR A 360 9.77 -8.07 11.78
C THR A 360 11.23 -8.51 11.90
N GLU A 361 11.72 -8.71 13.12
CA GLU A 361 13.11 -9.14 13.39
C GLU A 361 13.40 -10.52 12.79
N VAL A 362 12.43 -11.42 12.74
CA VAL A 362 12.57 -12.71 12.05
C VAL A 362 12.81 -12.50 10.56
N VAL A 363 12.00 -11.68 9.89
CA VAL A 363 12.15 -11.40 8.45
C VAL A 363 13.52 -10.74 8.16
N VAL A 364 13.89 -9.72 8.94
CA VAL A 364 15.18 -9.04 8.80
C VAL A 364 16.34 -10.04 8.95
N SER A 365 16.27 -10.90 9.96
CA SER A 365 17.29 -11.94 10.19
C SER A 365 17.41 -12.91 9.01
N GLN A 366 16.27 -13.34 8.44
CA GLN A 366 16.22 -14.23 7.27
C GLN A 366 16.83 -13.56 6.03
N TYR A 367 16.49 -12.29 5.79
CA TYR A 367 17.06 -11.52 4.68
C TYR A 367 18.56 -11.36 4.82
N CYS A 368 19.04 -10.96 5.98
CA CYS A 368 20.49 -10.83 6.26
C CYS A 368 21.22 -12.16 6.11
N ALA A 369 20.68 -13.25 6.65
CA ALA A 369 21.25 -14.59 6.51
C ALA A 369 21.31 -15.06 5.05
N GLY A 370 20.37 -14.58 4.21
CA GLY A 370 20.34 -14.84 2.77
C GLY A 370 21.20 -13.92 1.92
N GLY A 371 21.92 -12.98 2.53
CA GLY A 371 22.83 -12.05 1.86
C GLY A 371 22.21 -10.76 1.36
N THR A 372 20.96 -10.44 1.76
CA THR A 372 20.38 -9.12 1.55
C THR A 372 21.01 -8.11 2.49
N VAL A 373 21.41 -6.95 2.00
CA VAL A 373 21.82 -5.82 2.85
C VAL A 373 20.57 -5.12 3.37
N VAL A 374 20.36 -5.18 4.69
CA VAL A 374 19.22 -4.55 5.35
C VAL A 374 19.70 -3.46 6.30
N ASN A 375 19.20 -2.23 6.09
CA ASN A 375 19.31 -1.15 7.08
C ASN A 375 18.03 -1.14 7.91
N TYR A 376 18.10 -1.57 9.18
CA TYR A 376 16.94 -1.66 10.06
C TYR A 376 16.94 -0.56 11.12
N LYS A 377 15.91 0.28 11.11
CA LYS A 377 15.63 1.33 12.09
C LYS A 377 14.49 0.90 13.01
N ASN A 378 14.75 0.80 14.30
CA ASN A 378 13.75 0.50 15.32
C ASN A 378 13.51 1.76 16.16
N VAL A 379 12.33 2.38 16.01
CA VAL A 379 11.97 3.65 16.67
C VAL A 379 11.29 3.35 18.00
N LEU A 380 12.00 3.55 19.12
CA LEU A 380 11.64 3.06 20.44
C LEU A 380 10.35 3.68 21.03
N THR A 381 9.97 4.86 20.56
CA THR A 381 8.81 5.62 21.12
C THR A 381 7.56 5.54 20.26
N HIS A 382 7.61 4.87 19.09
CA HIS A 382 6.55 4.92 18.08
C HIS A 382 5.70 3.66 18.05
N GLU A 383 4.41 3.90 17.98
CA GLU A 383 3.36 2.95 17.60
C GLU A 383 3.25 2.85 16.07
N HIS A 384 2.45 1.92 15.54
CA HIS A 384 2.27 1.72 14.09
C HIS A 384 1.79 2.99 13.39
N ILE A 385 0.71 3.59 13.89
CA ILE A 385 0.10 4.77 13.27
C ILE A 385 1.00 6.01 13.36
N LEU A 386 1.67 6.20 14.51
CA LEU A 386 2.54 7.36 14.69
C LEU A 386 3.75 7.30 13.76
N LEU A 387 4.37 6.14 13.61
CA LEU A 387 5.54 5.97 12.72
C LEU A 387 5.19 6.22 11.25
N GLN A 388 3.96 5.98 10.83
CA GLN A 388 3.54 6.31 9.46
C GLN A 388 3.68 7.80 9.17
N LEU A 389 3.48 8.66 10.19
CA LEU A 389 3.40 10.11 10.03
C LEU A 389 4.76 10.80 9.89
N ASP A 390 5.84 10.20 10.40
CA ASP A 390 7.16 10.84 10.42
C ASP A 390 8.30 9.91 9.94
N GLY A 391 8.14 8.59 10.03
CA GLY A 391 9.12 7.63 9.52
C GLY A 391 9.38 7.72 8.02
N PHE A 392 8.47 8.35 7.26
CA PHE A 392 8.64 8.56 5.82
C PHE A 392 9.86 9.43 5.49
N LEU A 393 10.28 10.31 6.40
CA LEU A 393 11.41 11.20 6.21
C LEU A 393 12.72 10.43 6.00
N GLU A 394 12.96 9.43 6.82
CA GLU A 394 14.14 8.57 6.70
C GLU A 394 14.04 7.63 5.50
N ALA A 395 12.87 7.05 5.28
CA ALA A 395 12.63 6.16 4.16
C ALA A 395 12.88 6.86 2.83
N PHE A 396 12.32 8.07 2.65
CA PHE A 396 12.54 8.86 1.44
C PHE A 396 14.01 9.26 1.27
N THR A 397 14.66 9.74 2.33
CA THR A 397 16.09 10.11 2.30
C THR A 397 16.98 8.93 1.92
N TRP A 398 16.70 7.75 2.47
CA TRP A 398 17.43 6.53 2.12
C TRP A 398 17.22 6.15 0.65
N LEU A 399 15.98 6.20 0.16
CA LEU A 399 15.68 5.93 -1.26
C LEU A 399 16.31 6.95 -2.19
N GLU A 400 16.36 8.23 -1.82
CA GLU A 400 17.02 9.28 -2.60
C GLU A 400 18.50 8.96 -2.80
N LYS A 401 19.22 8.55 -1.75
CA LYS A 401 20.62 8.13 -1.82
C LYS A 401 20.80 6.91 -2.76
N ARG A 402 19.87 5.97 -2.76
CA ARG A 402 19.91 4.82 -3.71
C ARG A 402 19.70 5.29 -5.15
N MET A 403 18.74 6.19 -5.36
CA MET A 403 18.49 6.78 -6.66
C MET A 403 19.68 7.59 -7.17
N ASP A 404 20.43 8.24 -6.29
CA ASP A 404 21.63 9.02 -6.63
C ASP A 404 22.88 8.15 -6.84
N GLY A 405 22.78 6.84 -6.56
CA GLY A 405 23.90 5.91 -6.69
C GLY A 405 24.98 6.10 -5.62
N GLU A 406 24.62 6.70 -4.46
CA GLU A 406 25.55 6.85 -3.36
C GLU A 406 25.98 5.47 -2.82
N ALA A 407 27.23 5.41 -2.40
CA ALA A 407 27.76 4.22 -1.76
C ALA A 407 26.95 3.88 -0.50
N MET A 408 26.77 2.58 -0.27
CA MET A 408 26.07 2.07 0.91
C MET A 408 26.95 1.07 1.67
N GLU A 409 26.55 0.80 2.90
CA GLU A 409 27.11 -0.28 3.70
C GLU A 409 26.94 -1.62 2.97
N THR A 410 27.89 -2.54 3.19
CA THR A 410 27.87 -3.88 2.58
C THR A 410 27.25 -4.93 3.50
N ASP A 411 27.02 -4.57 4.74
CA ASP A 411 26.52 -5.45 5.79
C ASP A 411 25.18 -4.96 6.33
N CYS A 412 24.42 -5.87 6.92
CA CYS A 412 23.20 -5.50 7.64
C CYS A 412 23.53 -4.61 8.84
N SER A 413 22.70 -3.60 9.04
CA SER A 413 22.80 -2.71 10.21
C SER A 413 21.44 -2.64 10.95
N ARG A 414 21.52 -2.44 12.28
CA ARG A 414 20.39 -2.11 13.13
C ARG A 414 20.70 -0.87 13.94
N THR A 415 19.75 0.05 13.98
CA THR A 415 19.82 1.23 14.83
C THR A 415 18.53 1.33 15.66
N ASP A 416 18.67 1.42 16.99
CA ASP A 416 17.59 1.76 17.90
C ASP A 416 17.64 3.26 18.17
N GLU A 417 16.53 3.96 17.91
CA GLU A 417 16.46 5.43 18.01
C GLU A 417 15.18 5.90 18.67
N LEU A 418 15.16 7.14 19.15
CA LEU A 418 13.98 7.71 19.79
C LEU A 418 13.04 8.38 18.79
N LEU A 419 13.58 8.94 17.71
CA LEU A 419 12.82 9.64 16.66
C LEU A 419 13.37 9.25 15.28
N PRO A 420 12.52 9.14 14.23
CA PRO A 420 12.94 8.71 12.89
C PRO A 420 13.55 9.89 12.09
N ILE A 421 14.61 10.50 12.60
CA ILE A 421 15.32 11.65 12.01
C ILE A 421 16.85 11.47 12.04
N SER A 422 17.33 10.26 12.35
CA SER A 422 18.76 10.00 12.48
C SER A 422 19.48 9.90 11.13
N GLU A 423 18.75 9.63 10.06
CA GLU A 423 19.30 9.54 8.71
C GLU A 423 19.76 10.92 8.23
N PRO A 424 21.05 11.11 7.88
CA PRO A 424 21.54 12.40 7.41
C PRO A 424 20.77 12.89 6.19
N GLY A 425 20.16 14.07 6.29
CA GLY A 425 19.32 14.66 5.23
C GLY A 425 17.82 14.62 5.54
N SER A 426 17.33 13.79 6.46
CA SER A 426 15.88 13.66 6.78
C SER A 426 15.22 15.00 7.12
N LEU A 427 15.90 15.86 7.87
CA LEU A 427 15.39 17.21 8.18
C LEU A 427 15.25 18.09 6.94
N GLY A 428 16.03 17.86 5.88
CA GLY A 428 15.93 18.57 4.60
C GLY A 428 14.66 18.21 3.81
N VAL A 429 14.03 17.08 4.12
CA VAL A 429 12.76 16.66 3.51
C VAL A 429 11.56 17.33 4.20
N VAL A 430 11.68 17.64 5.50
CA VAL A 430 10.56 18.20 6.30
C VAL A 430 10.09 19.54 5.74
N VAL A 431 11.01 20.47 5.52
CA VAL A 431 10.66 21.85 5.15
C VAL A 431 9.92 21.94 3.83
N PRO A 432 10.43 21.37 2.70
CA PRO A 432 9.71 21.40 1.43
C PRO A 432 8.35 20.71 1.50
N THR A 433 8.27 19.55 2.18
CA THR A 433 7.00 18.80 2.30
C THR A 433 5.96 19.61 3.07
N VAL A 434 6.33 20.22 4.20
CA VAL A 434 5.42 21.04 5.01
C VAL A 434 5.03 22.31 4.24
N GLU A 435 5.98 23.03 3.64
CA GLU A 435 5.71 24.22 2.82
C GLU A 435 4.76 23.89 1.66
N GLY A 436 4.98 22.77 0.98
CA GLY A 436 4.15 22.30 -0.11
C GLY A 436 2.71 22.02 0.35
N VAL A 437 2.52 21.27 1.47
CA VAL A 437 1.20 21.01 2.03
C VAL A 437 0.49 22.31 2.43
N VAL A 438 1.18 23.21 3.13
CA VAL A 438 0.63 24.53 3.52
C VAL A 438 0.24 25.35 2.29
N SER A 439 1.09 25.39 1.26
CA SER A 439 0.80 26.11 0.00
C SER A 439 -0.46 25.58 -0.70
N ASP A 440 -0.66 24.25 -0.72
CA ASP A 440 -1.83 23.65 -1.37
C ASP A 440 -3.10 23.87 -0.54
N VAL A 441 -3.02 23.80 0.78
CA VAL A 441 -4.13 24.14 1.68
C VAL A 441 -4.55 25.59 1.52
N VAL A 442 -3.59 26.52 1.59
CA VAL A 442 -3.85 27.97 1.44
C VAL A 442 -4.39 28.28 0.05
N GLY A 443 -3.80 27.71 -1.01
CA GLY A 443 -4.26 27.90 -2.38
C GLY A 443 -5.68 27.37 -2.62
N THR A 444 -6.11 26.35 -1.89
CA THR A 444 -7.50 25.82 -1.97
C THR A 444 -8.49 26.67 -1.20
N VAL A 445 -8.08 27.28 -0.09
CA VAL A 445 -8.94 28.13 0.76
C VAL A 445 -9.15 29.51 0.18
N LEU A 446 -8.15 30.06 -0.52
CA LEU A 446 -8.17 31.43 -1.07
C LEU A 446 -8.58 31.50 -2.55
N GLY A 447 -8.65 30.39 -3.27
CA GLY A 447 -9.07 30.29 -4.68
C GLY A 447 -10.49 29.78 -4.82
#